data_0c2063ad7ba968d57dd62b7e25a97375
#
_entry.id   0c2063ad7ba968d57dd62b7e25a97375
#
_cell.length_a   1.000
_cell.length_b   1.000
_cell.length_c   1.000
_cell.angle_alpha   90.00
_cell.angle_beta   90.00
_cell.angle_gamma   90.00
#
_symmetry.space_group_name_H-M   'P 1'
#
loop_
_entity.id
_entity.type
_entity.pdbx_description
1 polymer ?
#
loop_
_entity_poly.entity_id
_entity_poly.type
_entity_poly.pdbx_seq_one_letter_code
_entity_poly.pdbx_strand_id
1 'polypeptide(L)'
;MKLFQIEEPDGSPLAGDGPGVAVGIELSAAKGAAVAVAVGGNAELLRGADGGVRLAGAEPIALLLALRERAEKALARPVTHAVIALDAAEVDDKKQEIAAHAAAAGLIVLRVLSDRDAEARVRGTISADAAVLGAAVQAEDDAAPLLPH
;
A
#
# COMPACT_ATOMS: atom_id res chain seq x y z
N MET A 1 -19.69 2.80 26.40
CA MET A 1 -19.40 3.04 26.49
C MET A 1 -18.56 3.18 26.36
N LYS A 2 -18.51 2.95 26.11
CA LYS A 2 -18.05 3.12 26.04
C LYS A 2 -17.35 2.87 25.92
N LEU A 3 -17.81 2.58 25.69
CA LEU A 3 -17.41 2.53 25.68
C LEU A 3 -16.65 2.56 25.63
N PHE A 4 -16.91 2.49 25.38
CA PHE A 4 -16.57 2.88 25.34
C PHE A 4 -16.06 3.28 25.07
N GLN A 5 -16.29 3.45 24.93
CA GLN A 5 -16.20 4.02 24.60
C GLN A 5 -15.70 4.51 24.16
N ILE A 6 -15.98 4.74 24.13
CA ILE A 6 -15.78 5.38 23.60
C ILE A 6 -15.18 6.14 23.30
N GLU A 7 -15.30 6.47 23.13
CA GLU A 7 -15.00 7.16 22.76
C GLU A 7 -14.22 7.75 22.34
N GLU A 8 -14.39 7.94 22.13
CA GLU A 8 -13.98 8.44 21.67
C GLU A 8 -13.44 9.03 21.36
N PRO A 9 -13.56 9.43 21.68
CA PRO A 9 -13.32 9.91 21.02
C PRO A 9 -12.65 10.34 20.28
N ASP A 10 -12.86 10.47 20.32
CA ASP A 10 -12.45 10.70 19.28
C ASP A 10 -12.39 10.51 18.50
N GLY A 11 -12.83 10.13 18.58
CA GLY A 11 -13.16 9.64 17.79
C GLY A 11 -12.86 9.23 16.75
N SER A 12 -12.80 9.12 16.25
CA SER A 12 -12.73 8.63 15.14
C SER A 12 -12.81 7.49 15.05
N PRO A 13 -13.42 7.29 15.38
CA PRO A 13 -13.48 6.02 15.46
C PRO A 13 -13.55 5.16 14.55
N LEU A 14 -14.16 4.79 14.43
CA LEU A 14 -14.21 4.05 13.44
C LEU A 14 -12.93 3.34 13.15
N ALA A 15 -12.60 3.26 11.95
CA ALA A 15 -11.38 2.64 11.48
C ALA A 15 -10.17 3.11 12.24
N GLY A 16 -10.24 4.29 12.79
CA GLY A 16 -9.15 4.83 13.57
C GLY A 16 -8.85 4.07 14.85
N ASP A 17 -9.75 3.19 15.26
CA ASP A 17 -9.54 2.46 16.50
C ASP A 17 -8.58 1.29 16.40
N GLY A 18 -8.33 0.81 15.20
CA GLY A 18 -7.42 -0.32 15.02
C GLY A 18 -6.02 0.12 14.68
N PRO A 19 -5.05 -0.79 14.77
CA PRO A 19 -3.72 -0.50 14.25
C PRO A 19 -3.79 -0.24 12.76
N GLY A 20 -2.93 0.63 12.28
CA GLY A 20 -2.84 0.91 10.86
C GLY A 20 -2.34 -0.29 10.08
N VAL A 21 -2.65 -0.32 8.81
CA VAL A 21 -2.24 -1.39 7.90
C VAL A 21 -1.18 -0.86 6.95
N ALA A 22 -0.21 -1.71 6.63
CA ALA A 22 0.78 -1.43 5.60
C ALA A 22 0.42 -2.18 4.34
N VAL A 23 0.53 -1.53 3.19
CA VAL A 23 0.19 -2.13 1.90
C VAL A 23 1.36 -2.03 0.94
N GLY A 24 1.35 -2.85 -0.10
CA GLY A 24 2.27 -2.74 -1.22
C GLY A 24 1.61 -1.99 -2.35
N ILE A 25 2.34 -1.08 -2.96
CA ILE A 25 1.85 -0.28 -4.08
C ILE A 25 2.87 -0.39 -5.21
N GLU A 26 2.38 -0.56 -6.43
CA GLU A 26 3.23 -0.44 -7.61
C GLU A 26 2.79 0.76 -8.42
N LEU A 27 3.75 1.60 -8.79
CA LEU A 27 3.52 2.72 -9.69
C LEU A 27 4.36 2.46 -10.93
N SER A 28 3.73 2.02 -12.00
CA SER A 28 4.41 1.68 -13.25
C SER A 28 3.86 2.53 -14.38
N ALA A 29 4.76 3.17 -15.13
CA ALA A 29 4.36 3.97 -16.28
C ALA A 29 3.69 3.09 -17.34
N ALA A 30 4.15 1.86 -17.50
CA ALA A 30 3.62 0.96 -18.54
C ALA A 30 2.34 0.26 -18.10
N LYS A 31 2.27 -0.15 -16.82
CA LYS A 31 1.17 -1.01 -16.35
C LYS A 31 0.10 -0.26 -15.55
N GLY A 32 0.39 0.95 -15.09
CA GLY A 32 -0.49 1.70 -14.20
C GLY A 32 -0.18 1.40 -12.74
N ALA A 33 -1.07 1.80 -11.86
CA ALA A 33 -0.89 1.71 -10.41
C ALA A 33 -1.77 0.61 -9.82
N ALA A 34 -1.26 -0.09 -8.81
CA ALA A 34 -1.99 -1.17 -8.16
C ALA A 34 -1.62 -1.24 -6.69
N VAL A 35 -2.48 -1.85 -5.89
CA VAL A 35 -2.27 -2.03 -4.44
C VAL A 35 -2.57 -3.47 -4.05
N ALA A 36 -1.80 -3.98 -3.09
CA ALA A 36 -1.98 -5.32 -2.56
C ALA A 36 -1.70 -5.32 -1.06
N VAL A 37 -2.21 -6.33 -0.37
CA VAL A 37 -1.94 -6.52 1.05
C VAL A 37 -1.43 -7.95 1.26
N ALA A 38 -0.56 -8.13 2.24
CA ALA A 38 -0.06 -9.45 2.60
C ALA A 38 -0.41 -9.75 4.06
N VAL A 39 -0.80 -10.99 4.31
CA VAL A 39 -1.07 -11.49 5.65
C VAL A 39 -0.42 -12.86 5.76
N GLY A 40 0.50 -13.01 6.71
CA GLY A 40 1.22 -14.27 6.90
C GLY A 40 2.04 -14.68 5.69
N GLY A 41 2.57 -13.70 4.95
CA GLY A 41 3.37 -13.94 3.77
C GLY A 41 2.57 -14.16 2.49
N ASN A 42 1.24 -14.21 2.57
CA ASN A 42 0.38 -14.38 1.40
C ASN A 42 -0.16 -13.04 0.95
N ALA A 43 0.18 -12.64 -0.26
CA ALA A 43 -0.23 -11.36 -0.80
C ALA A 43 -1.43 -11.50 -1.71
N GLU A 44 -2.30 -10.51 -1.65
CA GLU A 44 -3.53 -10.50 -2.44
C GLU A 44 -3.74 -9.10 -3.04
N LEU A 45 -4.09 -9.09 -4.32
CA LEU A 45 -4.41 -7.84 -5.01
C LEU A 45 -5.75 -7.29 -4.53
N LEU A 46 -5.81 -5.98 -4.38
CA LEU A 46 -7.06 -5.31 -4.02
C LEU A 46 -7.66 -4.69 -5.27
N ARG A 47 -8.93 -5.00 -5.51
CA ARG A 47 -9.61 -4.58 -6.74
C ARG A 47 -10.55 -3.44 -6.46
N GLY A 48 -10.82 -2.64 -7.49
CA GLY A 48 -11.83 -1.59 -7.40
C GLY A 48 -13.24 -2.17 -7.49
N ALA A 49 -14.22 -1.30 -7.33
CA ALA A 49 -15.63 -1.70 -7.38
C ALA A 49 -16.01 -2.33 -8.72
N ASP A 50 -15.30 -1.96 -9.79
CA ASP A 50 -15.52 -2.52 -11.12
C ASP A 50 -14.74 -3.81 -11.36
N GLY A 51 -14.01 -4.30 -10.36
CA GLY A 51 -13.19 -5.50 -10.49
C GLY A 51 -11.80 -5.25 -11.05
N GLY A 52 -11.49 -4.01 -11.42
CA GLY A 52 -10.18 -3.69 -12.00
C GLY A 52 -9.07 -3.68 -10.97
N VAL A 53 -7.87 -4.10 -11.39
CA VAL A 53 -6.68 -4.14 -10.54
C VAL A 53 -5.88 -2.86 -10.68
N ARG A 54 -5.77 -2.35 -11.90
CA ARG A 54 -4.86 -1.23 -12.20
C ARG A 54 -5.62 0.07 -12.38
N LEU A 55 -5.01 1.17 -11.92
CA LEU A 55 -5.49 2.53 -12.16
C LEU A 55 -4.52 3.24 -13.10
N ALA A 56 -5.08 4.03 -14.00
CA ALA A 56 -4.29 4.88 -14.89
C ALA A 56 -4.45 6.33 -14.44
N GLY A 57 -3.42 7.12 -14.66
CA GLY A 57 -3.47 8.53 -14.34
C GLY A 57 -2.08 9.12 -14.32
N ALA A 58 -1.99 10.42 -14.50
CA ALA A 58 -0.71 11.12 -14.53
C ALA A 58 -0.36 11.78 -13.20
N GLU A 59 -1.34 11.92 -12.29
CA GLU A 59 -1.13 12.65 -11.05
C GLU A 59 -0.83 11.67 -9.92
N PRO A 60 0.42 11.62 -9.43
CA PRO A 60 0.81 10.63 -8.43
C PRO A 60 0.03 10.70 -7.12
N ILE A 61 -0.23 11.91 -6.61
CA ILE A 61 -0.95 12.05 -5.35
C ILE A 61 -2.37 11.51 -5.48
N ALA A 62 -3.03 11.82 -6.60
CA ALA A 62 -4.39 11.32 -6.83
C ALA A 62 -4.42 9.80 -6.94
N LEU A 63 -3.42 9.21 -7.60
CA LEU A 63 -3.32 7.76 -7.70
C LEU A 63 -3.12 7.13 -6.32
N LEU A 64 -2.20 7.70 -5.52
CA LEU A 64 -1.93 7.17 -4.19
C LEU A 64 -3.14 7.29 -3.28
N LEU A 65 -3.87 8.41 -3.35
CA LEU A 65 -5.12 8.56 -2.60
C LEU A 65 -6.15 7.51 -3.01
N ALA A 66 -6.32 7.29 -4.31
CA ALA A 66 -7.29 6.33 -4.80
C ALA A 66 -6.94 4.91 -4.36
N LEU A 67 -5.65 4.55 -4.40
CA LEU A 67 -5.21 3.23 -3.96
C LEU A 67 -5.38 3.06 -2.46
N ARG A 68 -5.07 4.09 -1.69
CA ARG A 68 -5.28 4.08 -0.25
C ARG A 68 -6.75 3.88 0.09
N GLU A 69 -7.62 4.63 -0.56
CA GLU A 69 -9.07 4.50 -0.33
C GLU A 69 -9.58 3.12 -0.70
N ARG A 70 -9.09 2.58 -1.81
CA ARG A 70 -9.44 1.22 -2.23
C ARG A 70 -9.07 0.21 -1.15
N ALA A 71 -7.86 0.34 -0.60
CA ALA A 71 -7.38 -0.57 0.41
C ALA A 71 -8.16 -0.42 1.72
N GLU A 72 -8.43 0.81 2.15
CA GLU A 72 -9.20 1.04 3.37
C GLU A 72 -10.61 0.47 3.26
N LYS A 73 -11.21 0.62 2.09
CA LYS A 73 -12.55 0.08 1.87
C LYS A 73 -12.55 -1.44 1.90
N ALA A 74 -11.56 -2.06 1.26
CA ALA A 74 -11.47 -3.51 1.21
C ALA A 74 -11.16 -4.13 2.57
N LEU A 75 -10.31 -3.47 3.36
CA LEU A 75 -9.84 -4.01 4.63
C LEU A 75 -10.64 -3.54 5.83
N ALA A 76 -11.45 -2.50 5.65
CA ALA A 76 -12.21 -1.84 6.73
C ALA A 76 -11.30 -1.39 7.88
N ARG A 77 -10.09 -0.89 7.52
CA ARG A 77 -9.09 -0.44 8.47
C ARG A 77 -8.31 0.73 7.89
N PRO A 78 -7.76 1.60 8.74
CA PRO A 78 -6.92 2.68 8.22
C PRO A 78 -5.65 2.13 7.60
N VAL A 79 -5.28 2.66 6.44
CA VAL A 79 -4.04 2.31 5.75
C VAL A 79 -3.09 3.46 5.98
N THR A 80 -2.00 3.19 6.70
CA THR A 80 -1.09 4.24 7.18
C THR A 80 0.29 4.18 6.57
N HIS A 81 0.72 3.00 6.11
CA HIS A 81 2.08 2.78 5.63
C HIS A 81 2.07 2.06 4.30
N ALA A 82 3.13 2.23 3.53
CA ALA A 82 3.26 1.56 2.25
C ALA A 82 4.70 1.27 1.90
N VAL A 83 4.92 0.17 1.20
CA VAL A 83 6.14 -0.07 0.43
C VAL A 83 5.76 0.16 -1.02
N ILE A 84 6.53 0.95 -1.74
CA ILE A 84 6.22 1.34 -3.11
C ILE A 84 7.26 0.76 -4.06
N ALA A 85 6.78 0.04 -5.08
CA ALA A 85 7.62 -0.48 -6.15
C ALA A 85 7.54 0.44 -7.36
N LEU A 86 8.69 0.80 -7.89
CA LEU A 86 8.82 1.65 -9.08
C LEU A 86 9.57 0.89 -10.16
N ASP A 87 9.44 1.35 -11.40
CA ASP A 87 10.29 0.85 -12.48
C ASP A 87 11.75 1.03 -12.07
N ALA A 88 12.59 0.01 -12.30
CA ALA A 88 13.96 0.01 -11.81
C ALA A 88 14.75 1.26 -12.20
N ALA A 89 14.50 1.77 -13.40
CA ALA A 89 15.20 2.95 -13.90
C ALA A 89 14.83 4.23 -13.15
N GLU A 90 13.74 4.22 -12.38
CA GLU A 90 13.24 5.42 -11.74
C GLU A 90 13.49 5.49 -10.24
N VAL A 91 13.93 4.38 -9.63
CA VAL A 91 14.03 4.31 -8.17
C VAL A 91 14.91 5.42 -7.61
N ASP A 92 16.13 5.55 -8.13
CA ASP A 92 17.08 6.53 -7.59
C ASP A 92 16.63 7.96 -7.81
N ASP A 93 16.04 8.25 -8.98
CA ASP A 93 15.65 9.60 -9.34
C ASP A 93 14.38 10.06 -8.62
N LYS A 94 13.45 9.15 -8.37
CA LYS A 94 12.11 9.51 -7.90
C LYS A 94 11.80 9.11 -6.47
N LYS A 95 12.73 8.45 -5.80
CA LYS A 95 12.50 7.93 -4.47
C LYS A 95 11.99 8.97 -3.49
N GLN A 96 12.67 10.13 -3.42
CA GLN A 96 12.27 11.18 -2.49
C GLN A 96 10.98 11.86 -2.91
N GLU A 97 10.81 12.06 -4.20
CA GLU A 97 9.61 12.66 -4.74
C GLU A 97 8.38 11.80 -4.44
N ILE A 98 8.49 10.50 -4.64
CA ILE A 98 7.40 9.57 -4.37
C ILE A 98 7.07 9.54 -2.87
N ALA A 99 8.09 9.58 -2.01
CA ALA A 99 7.85 9.62 -0.56
C ALA A 99 7.08 10.88 -0.17
N ALA A 100 7.39 12.02 -0.79
CA ALA A 100 6.66 13.26 -0.54
C ALA A 100 5.23 13.20 -1.05
N HIS A 101 5.02 12.63 -2.24
CA HIS A 101 3.66 12.44 -2.77
C HIS A 101 2.84 11.52 -1.88
N ALA A 102 3.45 10.46 -1.37
CA ALA A 102 2.76 9.53 -0.48
C ALA A 102 2.38 10.21 0.82
N ALA A 103 3.28 11.03 1.38
CA ALA A 103 2.97 11.78 2.59
C ALA A 103 1.78 12.72 2.37
N ALA A 104 1.72 13.37 1.20
CA ALA A 104 0.58 14.22 0.85
C ALA A 104 -0.71 13.41 0.75
N ALA A 105 -0.62 12.13 0.41
CA ALA A 105 -1.77 11.23 0.34
C ALA A 105 -2.06 10.55 1.69
N GLY A 106 -1.32 10.88 2.74
CA GLY A 106 -1.55 10.32 4.07
C GLY A 106 -0.86 9.01 4.33
N LEU A 107 0.17 8.67 3.55
CA LEU A 107 0.91 7.42 3.69
C LEU A 107 2.34 7.67 4.12
N ILE A 108 2.82 6.85 5.04
CA ILE A 108 4.23 6.84 5.43
C ILE A 108 4.91 5.75 4.61
N VAL A 109 5.93 6.12 3.83
CA VAL A 109 6.65 5.17 3.00
C VAL A 109 7.69 4.46 3.84
N LEU A 110 7.57 3.14 3.95
CA LEU A 110 8.54 2.33 4.67
C LEU A 110 9.77 2.05 3.82
N ARG A 111 9.57 1.89 2.52
CA ARG A 111 10.64 1.53 1.61
C ARG A 111 10.21 1.76 0.18
N VAL A 112 11.14 2.14 -0.68
CA VAL A 112 10.93 2.20 -2.13
C VAL A 112 11.81 1.12 -2.75
N LEU A 113 11.22 0.25 -3.55
CA LEU A 113 11.92 -0.86 -4.21
C LEU A 113 11.84 -0.71 -5.72
N SER A 114 12.79 -1.32 -6.42
CA SER A 114 12.60 -1.56 -7.83
C SER A 114 11.57 -2.67 -8.02
N ASP A 115 10.94 -2.70 -9.18
CA ASP A 115 10.02 -3.78 -9.53
C ASP A 115 10.71 -5.15 -9.43
N ARG A 116 11.98 -5.23 -9.81
CA ARG A 116 12.74 -6.48 -9.74
C ARG A 116 12.96 -6.95 -8.30
N ASP A 117 13.31 -6.03 -7.42
CA ASP A 117 13.51 -6.39 -6.02
C ASP A 117 12.20 -6.81 -5.36
N ALA A 118 11.10 -6.15 -5.74
CA ALA A 118 9.78 -6.52 -5.24
C ALA A 118 9.39 -7.91 -5.75
N GLU A 119 9.59 -8.18 -7.04
CA GLU A 119 9.26 -9.49 -7.62
C GLU A 119 10.02 -10.63 -6.95
N ALA A 120 11.25 -10.37 -6.51
CA ALA A 120 12.05 -11.38 -5.84
C ALA A 120 11.42 -11.85 -4.53
N ARG A 121 10.54 -11.08 -3.94
CA ARG A 121 9.84 -11.45 -2.70
C ARG A 121 8.76 -12.50 -2.92
N VAL A 122 8.33 -12.70 -4.15
CA VAL A 122 7.27 -13.65 -4.49
C VAL A 122 7.78 -14.63 -5.55
N ARG A 123 8.88 -15.28 -5.24
CA ARG A 123 9.53 -16.23 -6.15
C ARG A 123 8.55 -17.32 -6.56
N GLY A 124 8.62 -17.68 -7.83
CA GLY A 124 7.73 -18.70 -8.37
C GLY A 124 6.42 -18.15 -8.89
N THR A 125 6.13 -16.87 -8.64
CA THR A 125 4.95 -16.23 -9.19
C THR A 125 5.31 -15.66 -10.56
N ILE A 126 4.66 -16.16 -11.60
CA ILE A 126 4.84 -15.63 -12.95
C ILE A 126 3.60 -14.83 -13.27
N SER A 127 3.69 -13.51 -13.09
CA SER A 127 2.52 -12.66 -13.21
C SER A 127 2.95 -11.22 -13.45
N ALA A 128 2.11 -10.48 -14.18
CA ALA A 128 2.31 -9.04 -14.35
C ALA A 128 2.17 -8.30 -13.02
N ASP A 129 1.62 -8.97 -12.00
CA ASP A 129 1.36 -8.36 -10.69
C ASP A 129 2.42 -8.76 -9.65
N ALA A 130 3.48 -9.45 -10.05
CA ALA A 130 4.49 -9.92 -9.10
C ALA A 130 5.11 -8.78 -8.30
N ALA A 131 5.34 -7.64 -8.93
CA ALA A 131 5.97 -6.51 -8.24
C ALA A 131 5.06 -5.95 -7.13
N VAL A 132 3.78 -5.76 -7.38
CA VAL A 132 2.89 -5.24 -6.36
C VAL A 132 2.67 -6.27 -5.25
N LEU A 133 2.59 -7.54 -5.60
CA LEU A 133 2.46 -8.61 -4.61
C LEU A 133 3.71 -8.67 -3.72
N GLY A 134 4.90 -8.57 -4.33
CA GLY A 134 6.15 -8.56 -3.58
C GLY A 134 6.29 -7.34 -2.69
N ALA A 135 5.85 -6.19 -3.16
CA ALA A 135 5.83 -4.99 -2.33
C ALA A 135 4.95 -5.18 -1.10
N ALA A 136 3.82 -5.88 -1.25
CA ALA A 136 2.93 -6.17 -0.12
C ALA A 136 3.60 -7.08 0.90
N VAL A 137 4.32 -8.10 0.46
CA VAL A 137 5.06 -8.99 1.36
C VAL A 137 6.13 -8.20 2.11
N GLN A 138 6.86 -7.33 1.40
CA GLN A 138 7.86 -6.49 2.04
C GLN A 138 7.22 -5.54 3.05
N ALA A 139 6.05 -4.99 2.72
CA ALA A 139 5.34 -4.08 3.62
C ALA A 139 4.94 -4.79 4.91
N GLU A 140 4.47 -6.02 4.82
CA GLU A 140 4.13 -6.77 6.02
C GLU A 140 5.36 -6.96 6.90
N ASP A 141 6.49 -7.33 6.32
CA ASP A 141 7.72 -7.53 7.07
C ASP A 141 8.23 -6.23 7.70
N ASP A 142 8.25 -5.15 6.92
CA ASP A 142 8.77 -3.88 7.40
C ASP A 142 7.88 -3.25 8.46
N ALA A 143 6.59 -3.51 8.43
CA ALA A 143 5.64 -2.92 9.37
C ALA A 143 5.55 -3.71 10.67
N ALA A 144 5.91 -4.98 10.68
CA ALA A 144 5.73 -5.86 11.84
C ALA A 144 6.28 -5.27 13.14
N PRO A 145 7.49 -4.67 13.17
CA PRO A 145 8.00 -4.10 14.42
C PRO A 145 7.38 -2.76 14.79
N LEU A 146 6.61 -2.14 13.91
CA LEU A 146 6.04 -0.82 14.13
C LEU A 146 4.59 -0.87 14.58
N LEU A 147 3.88 -1.96 14.26
CA LEU A 147 2.46 -2.05 14.52
C LEU A 147 2.20 -2.89 15.77
N PRO A 148 1.23 -2.49 16.60
CA PRO A 148 0.91 -3.28 17.78
C PRO A 148 0.31 -4.62 17.42
N HIS A 149 0.48 -5.56 18.27
CA HIS A 149 -0.03 -6.91 18.08
C HIS A 149 -1.31 -7.14 18.86
#